data_400bd2f935dc40995cd988d5931b2271
#
_entry.id   400bd2f935dc40995cd988d5931b2271
#
_cell.length_a   1.000
_cell.length_b   1.000
_cell.length_c   1.000
_cell.angle_alpha   90.00
_cell.angle_beta   90.00
_cell.angle_gamma   90.00
#
_symmetry.space_group_name_H-M   'P 1'
#
loop_
_entity.id
_entity.type
_entity.pdbx_description
1 polymer ?
#
loop_
_entity_poly.entity_id
_entity_poly.type
_entity_poly.pdbx_seq_one_letter_code
_entity_poly.pdbx_strand_id
1 'polypeptide(L)'
;MKTDVNSHIIYEDSQIIVCHKPAGIAVQSARLGEKDMESLLKNYLATPLAQNVRTDHARKAPHPKRKPSVAAPYLAVIHRLDQPVEGLLVFAKTPESAKKLNAQLTSSGFAKYYRAIVSGTP
;
A
#
# COMPACT_ATOMS: atom_id res chain seq x y z
N MET A 1 2.38 -20.88 -5.13
CA MET A 1 3.43 -19.87 -4.97
C MET A 1 3.00 -18.84 -3.96
N LYS A 2 3.71 -18.73 -2.86
CA LYS A 2 3.44 -17.66 -1.90
C LYS A 2 3.96 -16.35 -2.48
N THR A 3 3.07 -15.42 -2.72
CA THR A 3 3.47 -14.08 -3.11
C THR A 3 4.10 -13.41 -1.89
N ASP A 4 5.41 -13.26 -1.94
CA ASP A 4 6.12 -12.55 -0.88
C ASP A 4 5.99 -11.06 -1.11
N VAL A 5 5.13 -10.42 -0.34
CA VAL A 5 4.87 -8.99 -0.47
C VAL A 5 6.14 -8.17 -0.20
N ASN A 6 7.07 -8.68 0.60
CA ASN A 6 8.32 -7.98 0.88
C ASN A 6 9.14 -7.72 -0.38
N SER A 7 9.10 -8.65 -1.33
CA SER A 7 9.83 -8.49 -2.59
C SER A 7 9.24 -7.42 -3.50
N HIS A 8 8.00 -6.99 -3.22
CA HIS A 8 7.30 -5.98 -4.00
C HIS A 8 7.34 -4.59 -3.36
N ILE A 9 7.79 -4.48 -2.11
CA ILE A 9 7.90 -3.19 -1.44
C ILE A 9 9.19 -2.50 -1.89
N ILE A 10 9.04 -1.30 -2.46
CA ILE A 10 10.17 -0.52 -3.00
C ILE A 10 10.65 0.51 -1.99
N TYR A 11 9.71 1.08 -1.23
CA TYR A 11 10.01 2.09 -0.22
C TYR A 11 8.92 2.06 0.86
N GLU A 12 9.33 2.26 2.09
CA GLU A 12 8.39 2.37 3.20
C GLU A 12 8.97 3.28 4.27
N ASP A 13 8.13 4.16 4.82
CA ASP A 13 8.43 4.92 6.02
C ASP A 13 7.21 4.90 6.95
N SER A 14 7.16 5.79 7.93
CA SER A 14 6.04 5.83 8.87
C SER A 14 4.74 6.35 8.25
N GLN A 15 4.80 6.96 7.07
CA GLN A 15 3.66 7.65 6.46
C GLN A 15 3.14 6.95 5.22
N ILE A 16 4.03 6.40 4.41
CA ILE A 16 3.65 5.83 3.11
C ILE A 16 4.35 4.49 2.89
N ILE A 17 3.79 3.73 1.97
CA ILE A 17 4.42 2.54 1.42
C ILE A 17 4.30 2.57 -0.09
N VAL A 18 5.41 2.38 -0.79
CA VAL A 18 5.45 2.31 -2.26
C VAL A 18 5.76 0.88 -2.63
N CYS A 19 4.93 0.31 -3.49
CA CYS A 19 5.11 -1.07 -3.90
C CYS A 19 4.95 -1.23 -5.40
N HIS A 20 5.47 -2.34 -5.90
CA HIS A 20 5.29 -2.80 -7.26
C HIS A 20 4.10 -3.78 -7.29
N LYS A 21 3.09 -3.45 -8.07
CA LYS A 21 1.97 -4.35 -8.30
C LYS A 21 2.29 -5.20 -9.53
N PRO A 22 2.43 -6.53 -9.39
CA PRO A 22 2.58 -7.38 -10.56
C PRO A 22 1.29 -7.46 -11.38
N ALA A 23 1.42 -7.81 -12.64
CA ALA A 23 0.27 -8.09 -13.49
C ALA A 23 -0.52 -9.28 -12.93
N GLY A 24 -1.83 -9.20 -12.98
CA GLY A 24 -2.70 -10.28 -12.54
C GLY A 24 -3.25 -10.15 -11.13
N ILE A 25 -2.69 -9.28 -10.31
CA ILE A 25 -3.18 -9.03 -8.95
C ILE A 25 -3.93 -7.69 -8.93
N ALA A 26 -5.13 -7.69 -8.36
CA ALA A 26 -5.91 -6.46 -8.20
C ALA A 26 -5.36 -5.61 -7.05
N VAL A 27 -5.55 -4.30 -7.11
CA VAL A 27 -5.26 -3.41 -5.99
C VAL A 27 -6.23 -3.70 -4.84
N GLN A 28 -7.52 -3.75 -5.17
CA GLN A 28 -8.59 -4.15 -4.26
C GLN A 28 -9.51 -5.13 -4.99
N SER A 29 -9.80 -6.26 -4.36
CA SER A 29 -10.74 -7.23 -4.95
C SER A 29 -12.07 -7.18 -4.21
N ALA A 30 -13.16 -7.22 -4.95
CA ALA A 30 -14.51 -7.37 -4.40
C ALA A 30 -14.84 -8.82 -4.05
N ARG A 31 -14.02 -9.78 -4.49
CA ARG A 31 -14.25 -11.21 -4.26
C ARG A 31 -13.62 -11.66 -2.97
N LEU A 32 -14.42 -12.30 -2.12
CA LEU A 32 -13.94 -12.88 -0.89
C LEU A 32 -12.90 -13.98 -1.18
N GLY A 33 -11.80 -13.93 -0.43
CA GLY A 33 -10.74 -14.93 -0.56
C GLY A 33 -9.75 -14.69 -1.69
N GLU A 34 -10.00 -13.73 -2.56
CA GLU A 34 -9.06 -13.38 -3.62
C GLU A 34 -7.97 -12.47 -3.05
N LYS A 35 -6.71 -12.80 -3.34
CA LYS A 35 -5.58 -11.97 -2.90
C LYS A 35 -5.50 -10.69 -3.70
N ASP A 36 -5.38 -9.57 -3.01
CA ASP A 36 -5.15 -8.28 -3.62
C ASP A 36 -4.00 -7.55 -2.90
N MET A 37 -3.52 -6.46 -3.48
CA MET A 37 -2.39 -5.73 -2.90
C MET A 37 -2.73 -5.15 -1.54
N GLU A 38 -3.94 -4.64 -1.37
CA GLU A 38 -4.37 -4.07 -0.09
C GLU A 38 -4.32 -5.11 1.03
N SER A 39 -4.86 -6.30 0.79
CA SER A 39 -4.85 -7.38 1.78
C SER A 39 -3.45 -7.85 2.10
N LEU A 40 -2.59 -8.01 1.09
CA LEU A 40 -1.21 -8.42 1.28
C LEU A 40 -0.43 -7.40 2.11
N LEU A 41 -0.62 -6.12 1.84
CA LEU A 41 0.05 -5.05 2.57
C LEU A 41 -0.48 -4.92 4.00
N LYS A 42 -1.78 -5.07 4.21
CA LYS A 42 -2.36 -5.07 5.56
C LYS A 42 -1.80 -6.22 6.40
N ASN A 43 -1.69 -7.40 5.81
CA ASN A 43 -1.09 -8.54 6.49
C ASN A 43 0.39 -8.27 6.82
N TYR A 44 1.12 -7.69 5.90
CA TYR A 44 2.51 -7.28 6.13
C TYR A 44 2.61 -6.28 7.29
N LEU A 45 1.75 -5.25 7.30
CA LEU A 45 1.78 -4.22 8.35
C LEU A 45 1.41 -4.77 9.73
N ALA A 46 0.71 -5.90 9.79
CA ALA A 46 0.40 -6.57 11.04
C ALA A 46 1.55 -7.41 11.58
N THR A 47 2.64 -7.58 10.82
CA THR A 47 3.79 -8.38 11.24
C THR A 47 4.70 -7.60 12.20
N PRO A 48 5.46 -8.31 13.07
CA PRO A 48 6.41 -7.65 13.97
C PRO A 48 7.47 -6.82 13.24
N LEU A 49 7.89 -7.23 12.05
CA LEU A 49 8.89 -6.52 11.26
C LEU A 49 8.41 -5.12 10.86
N ALA A 50 7.16 -5.01 10.43
CA ALA A 50 6.57 -3.73 10.06
C ALA A 50 6.30 -2.85 11.28
N GLN A 51 6.01 -3.46 12.42
CA GLN A 51 5.80 -2.73 13.66
C GLN A 51 7.07 -2.01 14.12
N ASN A 52 8.23 -2.55 13.83
CA ASN A 52 9.50 -1.89 14.14
C ASN A 52 9.67 -0.58 13.37
N VAL A 53 9.22 -0.53 12.13
CA VAL A 53 9.23 0.70 11.33
C VAL A 53 8.29 1.75 11.94
N ARG A 54 7.20 1.30 12.55
CA ARG A 54 6.22 2.18 13.18
C ARG A 54 6.71 2.73 14.53
N THR A 55 7.49 1.95 15.28
CA THR A 55 7.93 2.32 16.61
C THR A 55 9.08 3.32 16.62
N ASP A 56 9.81 3.44 15.53
CA ASP A 56 10.91 4.42 15.44
C ASP A 56 10.42 5.86 15.54
N HIS A 57 9.14 6.11 15.29
CA HIS A 57 8.53 7.44 15.35
C HIS A 57 7.51 7.60 16.48
N ALA A 58 7.07 6.52 17.08
CA ALA A 58 6.06 6.56 18.13
C ALA A 58 6.62 6.02 19.43
N ARG A 59 7.40 6.84 20.13
CA ARG A 59 7.94 6.52 21.45
C ARG A 59 6.87 6.63 22.55
N LYS A 60 5.65 6.27 22.30
CA LYS A 60 4.72 6.10 23.39
C LYS A 60 4.80 4.66 23.85
N ALA A 61 5.30 4.48 25.08
CA ALA A 61 5.19 3.22 25.76
C ALA A 61 3.74 2.72 25.62
N PRO A 62 3.54 1.45 25.22
CA PRO A 62 2.19 0.94 25.13
C PRO A 62 1.52 1.11 26.49
N HIS A 63 0.33 1.68 26.47
CA HIS A 63 -0.46 1.85 27.69
C HIS A 63 -0.66 0.46 28.30
N PRO A 64 -0.22 0.21 29.55
CA PRO A 64 -0.25 -1.15 30.11
C PRO A 64 -1.65 -1.74 30.22
N LYS A 65 -2.69 -0.94 30.05
CA LYS A 65 -4.08 -1.39 30.11
C LYS A 65 -4.72 -1.67 28.76
N ARG A 66 -4.02 -1.40 27.65
CA ARG A 66 -4.50 -1.76 26.32
C ARG A 66 -3.95 -3.13 25.97
N LYS A 67 -4.84 -4.11 25.98
CA LYS A 67 -4.58 -5.32 25.22
C LYS A 67 -4.18 -4.89 23.81
N PRO A 68 -3.12 -5.49 23.23
CA PRO A 68 -2.85 -5.25 21.83
C PRO A 68 -4.11 -5.66 21.07
N SER A 69 -5.00 -4.70 20.84
CA SER A 69 -6.11 -4.95 19.96
C SER A 69 -5.50 -5.22 18.61
N VAL A 70 -5.84 -6.36 18.04
CA VAL A 70 -5.53 -6.69 16.66
C VAL A 70 -6.41 -5.79 15.79
N ALA A 71 -6.28 -4.48 15.99
CA ALA A 71 -6.91 -3.54 15.09
C ALA A 71 -6.23 -3.68 13.74
N ALA A 72 -7.00 -3.91 12.71
CA ALA A 72 -6.49 -3.95 11.35
C ALA A 72 -5.64 -2.69 11.12
N PRO A 73 -4.40 -2.83 10.62
CA PRO A 73 -3.56 -1.65 10.37
C PRO A 73 -4.24 -0.74 9.35
N TYR A 74 -4.07 0.56 9.56
CA TYR A 74 -4.59 1.54 8.62
C TYR A 74 -3.79 1.47 7.33
N LEU A 75 -4.48 1.40 6.21
CA LEU A 75 -3.90 1.47 4.88
C LEU A 75 -4.92 2.09 3.94
N ALA A 76 -4.56 3.20 3.30
CA ALA A 76 -5.44 3.88 2.35
C ALA A 76 -4.93 3.68 0.93
N VAL A 77 -5.82 3.27 0.05
CA VAL A 77 -5.57 3.18 -1.39
C VAL A 77 -5.71 4.60 -1.96
N ILE A 78 -4.61 5.11 -2.53
CA ILE A 78 -4.58 6.46 -3.08
C ILE A 78 -4.98 6.45 -4.55
N HIS A 79 -4.45 5.50 -5.30
CA HIS A 79 -4.77 5.33 -6.72
C HIS A 79 -4.73 3.84 -7.06
N ARG A 80 -5.24 3.50 -8.23
CA ARG A 80 -5.39 2.11 -8.63
C ARG A 80 -4.78 1.86 -10.00
N LEU A 81 -4.40 0.62 -10.21
CA LEU A 81 -4.08 0.05 -11.52
C LEU A 81 -5.01 -1.13 -11.74
N ASP A 82 -5.47 -1.31 -12.96
CA ASP A 82 -6.30 -2.46 -13.30
C ASP A 82 -5.57 -3.77 -13.05
N GLN A 83 -6.31 -4.82 -12.77
CA GLN A 83 -5.73 -6.12 -12.40
C GLN A 83 -4.64 -6.59 -13.36
N PRO A 84 -4.82 -6.55 -14.69
CA PRO A 84 -3.76 -7.02 -15.60
C PRO A 84 -2.59 -6.05 -15.75
N VAL A 85 -2.65 -4.85 -15.20
CA VAL A 85 -1.61 -3.83 -15.35
C VAL A 85 -0.57 -3.97 -14.25
N GLU A 86 0.70 -3.92 -14.65
CA GLU A 86 1.84 -3.88 -13.74
C GLU A 86 2.27 -2.44 -13.51
N GLY A 87 2.70 -2.10 -12.31
CA GLY A 87 3.22 -0.77 -12.06
C GLY A 87 3.41 -0.44 -10.60
N LEU A 88 3.77 0.80 -10.34
CA LEU A 88 4.05 1.30 -9.00
C LEU A 88 2.80 1.92 -8.39
N LEU A 89 2.60 1.63 -7.13
CA LEU A 89 1.50 2.16 -6.33
C LEU A 89 2.04 2.77 -5.04
N VAL A 90 1.43 3.86 -4.60
CA VAL A 90 1.66 4.41 -3.28
C VAL A 90 0.41 4.23 -2.43
N PHE A 91 0.62 3.80 -1.19
CA PHE A 91 -0.44 3.68 -0.18
C PHE A 91 -0.10 4.57 1.00
N ALA A 92 -1.12 5.10 1.65
CA ALA A 92 -0.94 5.88 2.87
C ALA A 92 -1.08 4.98 4.08
N LYS A 93 -0.19 5.15 5.05
CA LYS A 93 -0.20 4.40 6.30
C LYS A 93 -0.89 5.18 7.42
N THR A 94 -1.19 6.45 7.20
CA THR A 94 -1.89 7.30 8.16
C THR A 94 -2.98 8.11 7.46
N PRO A 95 -4.04 8.50 8.19
CA PRO A 95 -5.07 9.38 7.61
C PRO A 95 -4.51 10.72 7.12
N GLU A 96 -3.51 11.24 7.80
CA GLU A 96 -2.88 12.51 7.43
C GLU A 96 -2.15 12.42 6.10
N SER A 97 -1.37 11.36 5.91
CA SER A 97 -0.67 11.14 4.65
C SER A 97 -1.65 10.84 3.51
N ALA A 98 -2.74 10.15 3.80
CA ALA A 98 -3.79 9.91 2.81
C ALA A 98 -4.38 11.22 2.30
N LYS A 99 -4.66 12.15 3.20
CA LYS A 99 -5.19 13.46 2.85
C LYS A 99 -4.22 14.24 1.96
N LYS A 100 -2.93 14.24 2.33
CA LYS A 100 -1.90 14.95 1.57
C LYS A 100 -1.71 14.35 0.18
N LEU A 101 -1.67 13.03 0.08
CA LEU A 101 -1.51 12.34 -1.20
C LEU A 101 -2.73 12.56 -2.11
N ASN A 102 -3.93 12.50 -1.55
CA ASN A 102 -5.14 12.77 -2.32
C ASN A 102 -5.17 14.21 -2.84
N ALA A 103 -4.71 15.17 -2.05
CA ALA A 103 -4.59 16.55 -2.48
C ALA A 103 -3.60 16.69 -3.65
N GLN A 104 -2.46 15.99 -3.60
CA GLN A 104 -1.50 15.98 -4.70
C GLN A 104 -2.05 15.31 -5.95
N LEU A 105 -2.84 14.25 -5.78
CA LEU A 105 -3.45 13.52 -6.90
C LEU A 105 -4.44 14.39 -7.67
N THR A 106 -5.19 15.23 -6.97
CA THR A 106 -6.18 16.13 -7.57
C THR A 106 -5.57 17.43 -8.07
N SER A 107 -4.33 17.73 -7.68
CA SER A 107 -3.56 18.88 -8.16
C SER A 107 -2.54 18.41 -9.19
N SER A 108 -1.77 19.34 -9.75
CA SER A 108 -0.71 19.01 -10.72
C SER A 108 0.55 18.43 -10.08
N GLY A 109 0.55 18.19 -8.76
CA GLY A 109 1.72 17.70 -8.04
C GLY A 109 1.98 16.20 -8.12
N PHE A 110 1.10 15.43 -8.75
CA PHE A 110 1.23 13.98 -8.85
C PHE A 110 1.27 13.58 -10.32
N ALA A 111 2.44 13.14 -10.78
CA ALA A 111 2.63 12.73 -12.17
C ALA A 111 2.44 11.22 -12.32
N LYS A 112 1.74 10.80 -13.36
CA LYS A 112 1.54 9.40 -13.70
C LYS A 112 2.03 9.14 -15.11
N TYR A 113 2.83 8.09 -15.26
CA TYR A 113 3.37 7.70 -16.55
C TYR A 113 3.02 6.24 -16.83
N TYR A 114 2.58 5.97 -18.03
CA TYR A 114 2.17 4.62 -18.44
C TYR A 114 2.89 4.23 -19.72
N ARG A 115 3.17 2.94 -19.84
CA ARG A 115 3.63 2.33 -21.08
C ARG A 115 2.59 1.34 -21.57
N ALA A 116 2.36 1.37 -22.88
CA ALA A 116 1.48 0.39 -23.50
C ALA A 116 2.12 -0.11 -24.79
N ILE A 117 1.94 -1.39 -25.05
CA ILE A 117 2.31 -1.99 -26.34
C ILE A 117 1.04 -2.02 -27.16
N VAL A 118 1.08 -1.36 -28.30
CA VAL A 118 -0.07 -1.27 -29.21
C VAL A 118 0.28 -1.86 -30.56
N SER A 119 -0.71 -2.36 -31.28
CA SER A 119 -0.53 -2.80 -32.66
C SER A 119 -0.83 -1.64 -33.61
N GLY A 120 -0.03 -1.51 -34.66
CA GLY A 120 -0.19 -0.43 -35.63
C GLY A 120 0.52 0.87 -35.20
N THR A 121 0.34 1.91 -36.02
CA THR A 121 0.89 3.24 -35.75
C THR A 121 -0.11 4.05 -34.93
N PRO A 122 0.30 4.64 -33.81
CA PRO A 122 -0.62 5.50 -33.06
C PRO A 122 -0.97 6.77 -33.81
#